data_50a468828e2b7f6f4d0c93ee87beeade
#
_entry.id   50a468828e2b7f6f4d0c93ee87beeade
#
_cell.length_a   1.000
_cell.length_b   1.000
_cell.length_c   1.000
_cell.angle_alpha   90.00
_cell.angle_beta   90.00
_cell.angle_gamma   90.00
#
_symmetry.space_group_name_H-M   'P 1'
#
loop_
_entity.id
_entity.type
_entity.pdbx_description
1 polymer ?
#
loop_
_entity_poly.entity_id
_entity_poly.type
_entity_poly.pdbx_seq_one_letter_code
_entity_poly.pdbx_strand_id
1 'polypeptide(L)'
;MSRDYANQPRTSMRRSDRGVEDDTWIKQFLHAAPVGTLATVHDGQPFVNTNLFVYDEASHSIITHTARVGRTRANIELTPNVCFSIMEMGRLLPAEEALEFSVEYAGVTIFGTMTVVEDGEEAKQLLQLIMDKYAPHLTAGEDYRPPVDEELPRTTVFRIQIGEWTGKKKEVEADFAGAYRYPEHPILTSNQA
;
A
#
# COMPACT_ATOMS: atom_id res chain seq x y z
N MET A 1 -13.98 15.99 25.81
CA MET A 1 -14.88 16.08 24.65
C MET A 1 -14.30 15.15 23.58
N SER A 2 -15.07 14.12 23.18
CA SER A 2 -14.70 13.34 22.01
C SER A 2 -14.87 14.25 20.78
N ARG A 3 -13.82 14.41 19.98
CA ARG A 3 -13.93 15.12 18.71
C ARG A 3 -14.74 14.24 17.77
N ASP A 4 -15.77 14.81 17.16
CA ASP A 4 -16.59 14.10 16.17
C ASP A 4 -15.82 14.02 14.84
N TYR A 5 -14.95 13.02 14.73
CA TYR A 5 -14.21 12.75 13.50
C TYR A 5 -15.07 12.08 12.42
N ALA A 6 -16.23 11.54 12.77
CA ALA A 6 -17.10 10.88 11.78
C ALA A 6 -17.66 11.88 10.74
N ASN A 7 -17.82 13.14 11.13
CA ASN A 7 -18.32 14.21 10.26
C ASN A 7 -17.21 15.09 9.64
N GLN A 8 -15.96 14.74 9.87
CA GLN A 8 -14.82 15.42 9.23
C GLN A 8 -14.44 14.73 7.91
N PRO A 9 -13.78 15.44 6.99
CA PRO A 9 -13.18 14.80 5.81
C PRO A 9 -12.35 13.58 6.22
N ARG A 10 -12.43 12.49 5.46
CA ARG A 10 -11.68 11.25 5.74
C ARG A 10 -10.16 11.42 5.72
N THR A 11 -9.68 12.50 5.12
CA THR A 11 -8.28 12.92 5.10
C THR A 11 -7.86 13.70 6.35
N SER A 12 -8.80 14.05 7.25
CA SER A 12 -8.49 14.81 8.47
C SER A 12 -7.61 14.02 9.42
N MET A 13 -6.51 14.62 9.87
CA MET A 13 -5.56 13.99 10.79
C MET A 13 -5.60 14.66 12.17
N ARG A 14 -5.72 13.86 13.25
CA ARG A 14 -5.61 14.36 14.62
C ARG A 14 -4.23 15.00 14.90
N ARG A 15 -3.17 14.40 14.37
CA ARG A 15 -1.79 14.88 14.45
C ARG A 15 -1.41 15.50 13.11
N SER A 16 -1.98 16.67 12.83
CA SER A 16 -1.68 17.44 11.60
C SER A 16 -0.20 17.87 11.53
N ASP A 17 0.44 18.02 12.69
CA ASP A 17 1.88 18.28 12.81
C ASP A 17 2.77 17.18 12.20
N ARG A 18 2.20 16.02 11.90
CA ARG A 18 2.87 14.88 11.24
C ARG A 18 2.39 14.65 9.80
N GLY A 19 1.49 15.50 9.33
CA GLY A 19 1.02 15.45 7.96
C GLY A 19 2.12 15.80 6.98
N VAL A 20 2.14 15.10 5.85
CA VAL A 20 3.01 15.41 4.70
C VAL A 20 2.11 15.93 3.59
N GLU A 21 2.30 17.19 3.23
CA GLU A 21 1.57 17.87 2.16
C GLU A 21 2.33 17.82 0.82
N ASP A 22 3.57 17.34 0.83
CA ASP A 22 4.40 17.22 -0.36
C ASP A 22 4.03 15.98 -1.17
N ASP A 23 3.33 16.19 -2.27
CA ASP A 23 2.97 15.15 -3.22
C ASP A 23 4.19 14.43 -3.81
N THR A 24 5.33 15.10 -3.95
CA THR A 24 6.57 14.48 -4.44
C THR A 24 7.04 13.42 -3.48
N TRP A 25 7.02 13.71 -2.18
CA TRP A 25 7.34 12.72 -1.14
C TRP A 25 6.37 11.54 -1.16
N ILE A 26 5.05 11.79 -1.28
CA ILE A 26 4.03 10.73 -1.35
C ILE A 26 4.30 9.80 -2.53
N LYS A 27 4.54 10.35 -3.72
CA LYS A 27 4.86 9.59 -4.93
C LYS A 27 6.12 8.74 -4.77
N GLN A 28 7.20 9.33 -4.26
CA GLN A 28 8.45 8.60 -3.98
C GLN A 28 8.23 7.46 -2.99
N PHE A 29 7.45 7.69 -1.93
CA PHE A 29 7.11 6.67 -0.96
C PHE A 29 6.31 5.51 -1.59
N LEU A 30 5.34 5.80 -2.46
CA LEU A 30 4.57 4.80 -3.21
C LEU A 30 5.44 3.97 -4.16
N HIS A 31 6.41 4.60 -4.82
CA HIS A 31 7.34 3.89 -5.69
C HIS A 31 8.26 2.95 -4.92
N ALA A 32 8.75 3.38 -3.76
CA ALA A 32 9.70 2.62 -2.94
C ALA A 32 9.06 1.48 -2.14
N ALA A 33 7.82 1.66 -1.70
CA ALA A 33 7.17 0.71 -0.80
C ALA A 33 6.94 -0.67 -1.44
N PRO A 34 7.31 -1.78 -0.74
CA PRO A 34 7.25 -3.12 -1.33
C PRO A 34 5.84 -3.74 -1.29
N VAL A 35 5.00 -3.37 -0.35
CA VAL A 35 3.65 -3.92 -0.18
C VAL A 35 2.68 -2.85 0.31
N GLY A 36 1.40 -3.06 0.02
CA GLY A 36 0.33 -2.22 0.53
C GLY A 36 -0.87 -3.06 0.95
N THR A 37 -1.64 -2.55 1.88
CA THR A 37 -2.83 -3.19 2.44
C THR A 37 -4.08 -2.56 1.87
N LEU A 38 -4.83 -3.35 1.12
CA LEU A 38 -6.14 -2.99 0.57
C LEU A 38 -7.23 -3.31 1.59
N ALA A 39 -8.09 -2.35 1.89
CA ALA A 39 -9.31 -2.53 2.65
C ALA A 39 -10.54 -2.40 1.74
N THR A 40 -11.40 -3.40 1.76
CA THR A 40 -12.71 -3.46 1.10
C THR A 40 -13.80 -3.69 2.12
N VAL A 41 -15.07 -3.44 1.77
CA VAL A 41 -16.21 -3.62 2.68
C VAL A 41 -17.32 -4.38 1.97
N HIS A 42 -17.97 -5.29 2.69
CA HIS A 42 -19.22 -5.95 2.30
C HIS A 42 -20.13 -6.09 3.52
N ASP A 43 -21.37 -5.67 3.40
CA ASP A 43 -22.38 -5.65 4.48
C ASP A 43 -21.86 -5.02 5.79
N GLY A 44 -21.11 -3.91 5.67
CA GLY A 44 -20.49 -3.22 6.80
C GLY A 44 -19.30 -3.93 7.42
N GLN A 45 -18.96 -5.16 6.97
CA GLN A 45 -17.79 -5.89 7.44
C GLN A 45 -16.54 -5.52 6.62
N PRO A 46 -15.52 -4.88 7.22
CA PRO A 46 -14.23 -4.66 6.55
C PRO A 46 -13.51 -5.98 6.30
N PHE A 47 -12.83 -6.03 5.16
CA PHE A 47 -11.90 -7.09 4.79
C PHE A 47 -10.60 -6.47 4.30
N VAL A 48 -9.46 -6.94 4.77
CA VAL A 48 -8.15 -6.45 4.38
C VAL A 48 -7.32 -7.54 3.70
N ASN A 49 -6.52 -7.13 2.72
CA ASN A 49 -5.60 -7.98 2.00
C ASN A 49 -4.33 -7.20 1.67
N THR A 50 -3.16 -7.76 2.01
CA THR A 50 -1.86 -7.16 1.69
C THR A 50 -1.36 -7.73 0.37
N ASN A 51 -1.00 -6.85 -0.56
CA ASN A 51 -0.62 -7.21 -1.91
C ASN A 51 0.64 -6.49 -2.36
N LEU A 52 1.30 -7.07 -3.34
CA LEU A 52 2.20 -6.34 -4.22
C LEU A 52 1.39 -5.31 -5.03
N PHE A 53 2.00 -4.18 -5.31
CA PHE A 53 1.37 -3.11 -6.07
C PHE A 53 2.37 -2.27 -6.83
N VAL A 54 1.91 -1.55 -7.84
CA VAL A 54 2.66 -0.47 -8.46
C VAL A 54 1.83 0.81 -8.45
N TYR A 55 2.48 1.94 -8.23
CA TYR A 55 1.88 3.25 -8.47
C TYR A 55 2.15 3.63 -9.91
N ASP A 56 1.09 3.70 -10.71
CA ASP A 56 1.12 4.23 -12.07
C ASP A 56 0.88 5.74 -12.02
N GLU A 57 1.96 6.50 -12.14
CA GLU A 57 1.90 7.95 -12.09
C GLU A 57 1.13 8.54 -13.26
N ALA A 58 1.21 7.92 -14.45
CA ALA A 58 0.57 8.43 -15.65
C ALA A 58 -0.95 8.43 -15.52
N SER A 59 -1.53 7.40 -14.91
CA SER A 59 -2.98 7.31 -14.66
C SER A 59 -3.36 7.75 -13.25
N HIS A 60 -2.42 8.16 -12.40
CA HIS A 60 -2.62 8.47 -11.00
C HIS A 60 -3.40 7.38 -10.27
N SER A 61 -2.92 6.14 -10.36
CA SER A 61 -3.61 4.99 -9.81
C SER A 61 -2.67 3.97 -9.16
N ILE A 62 -3.24 3.13 -8.28
CA ILE A 62 -2.58 1.94 -7.76
C ILE A 62 -3.04 0.74 -8.58
N ILE A 63 -2.07 -0.02 -9.07
CA ILE A 63 -2.30 -1.27 -9.78
C ILE A 63 -1.92 -2.43 -8.88
N THR A 64 -2.80 -3.42 -8.80
CA THR A 64 -2.57 -4.67 -8.08
C THR A 64 -3.25 -5.83 -8.79
N HIS A 65 -2.93 -7.06 -8.39
CA HIS A 65 -3.58 -8.24 -8.95
C HIS A 65 -3.88 -9.28 -7.88
N THR A 66 -4.86 -10.13 -8.16
CA THR A 66 -5.16 -11.31 -7.34
C THR A 66 -5.55 -12.49 -8.25
N ALA A 67 -5.82 -13.64 -7.65
CA ALA A 67 -6.51 -14.71 -8.36
C ALA A 67 -7.88 -14.23 -8.86
N ARG A 68 -8.37 -14.84 -9.96
CA ARG A 68 -9.63 -14.47 -10.60
C ARG A 68 -10.85 -14.54 -9.69
N VAL A 69 -10.84 -15.44 -8.72
CA VAL A 69 -11.94 -15.65 -7.76
C VAL A 69 -11.42 -15.36 -6.36
N GLY A 70 -12.17 -14.59 -5.59
CA GLY A 70 -11.82 -14.29 -4.20
C GLY A 70 -12.64 -13.16 -3.61
N ARG A 71 -12.48 -12.97 -2.29
CA ARG A 71 -13.22 -11.98 -1.51
C ARG A 71 -13.01 -10.55 -2.02
N THR A 72 -11.79 -10.20 -2.40
CA THR A 72 -11.47 -8.86 -2.93
C THR A 72 -12.35 -8.53 -4.12
N ARG A 73 -12.37 -9.43 -5.13
CA ARG A 73 -13.18 -9.22 -6.34
C ARG A 73 -14.69 -9.14 -6.00
N ALA A 74 -15.21 -10.08 -5.21
CA ALA A 74 -16.60 -10.09 -4.82
C ALA A 74 -17.01 -8.79 -4.09
N ASN A 75 -16.17 -8.28 -3.22
CA ASN A 75 -16.48 -7.05 -2.48
C ASN A 75 -16.52 -5.83 -3.40
N ILE A 76 -15.55 -5.68 -4.32
CA ILE A 76 -15.48 -4.47 -5.17
C ILE A 76 -16.55 -4.45 -6.26
N GLU A 77 -17.04 -5.59 -6.69
CA GLU A 77 -18.19 -5.68 -7.61
C GLU A 77 -19.48 -5.10 -6.97
N LEU A 78 -19.59 -5.14 -5.65
CA LEU A 78 -20.71 -4.60 -4.88
C LEU A 78 -20.43 -3.19 -4.32
N THR A 79 -19.22 -2.96 -3.87
CA THR A 79 -18.81 -1.71 -3.22
C THR A 79 -17.41 -1.32 -3.71
N PRO A 80 -17.31 -0.50 -4.77
CA PRO A 80 -16.03 -0.20 -5.40
C PRO A 80 -15.16 0.79 -4.60
N ASN A 81 -15.71 1.48 -3.61
CA ASN A 81 -14.95 2.38 -2.75
C ASN A 81 -14.02 1.59 -1.83
N VAL A 82 -12.74 1.93 -1.87
CA VAL A 82 -11.69 1.23 -1.11
C VAL A 82 -10.76 2.20 -0.39
N CYS A 83 -10.05 1.66 0.59
CA CYS A 83 -8.92 2.31 1.19
C CYS A 83 -7.66 1.46 0.96
N PHE A 84 -6.56 2.08 0.55
CA PHE A 84 -5.27 1.42 0.37
C PHE A 84 -4.24 2.10 1.24
N SER A 85 -3.56 1.34 2.10
CA SER A 85 -2.63 1.88 3.10
C SER A 85 -1.26 1.23 2.97
N ILE A 86 -0.24 2.05 3.05
CA ILE A 86 1.15 1.65 3.12
C ILE A 86 1.75 2.26 4.38
N MET A 87 2.57 1.50 5.11
CA MET A 87 3.25 1.97 6.31
C MET A 87 4.61 1.31 6.46
N GLU A 88 5.58 2.12 6.84
CA GLU A 88 6.91 1.68 7.26
C GLU A 88 7.15 2.07 8.71
N MET A 89 7.76 1.17 9.45
CA MET A 89 8.19 1.40 10.82
C MET A 89 9.69 1.70 10.83
N GLY A 90 10.07 2.82 11.45
CA GLY A 90 11.44 3.20 11.68
C GLY A 90 11.97 2.70 13.04
N ARG A 91 12.75 3.56 13.72
CA ARG A 91 13.31 3.26 15.05
C ARG A 91 12.26 3.39 16.14
N LEU A 92 12.34 2.54 17.15
CA LEU A 92 11.66 2.72 18.43
C LEU A 92 12.37 3.80 19.23
N LEU A 93 11.60 4.62 19.90
CA LEU A 93 12.05 5.80 20.64
C LEU A 93 11.72 5.59 22.12
N PRO A 94 12.68 5.10 22.93
CA PRO A 94 12.46 4.92 24.36
C PRO A 94 12.34 6.26 25.09
N ALA A 95 11.68 6.23 26.24
CA ALA A 95 11.55 7.35 27.15
C ALA A 95 11.60 6.84 28.59
N GLU A 96 11.71 7.75 29.58
CA GLU A 96 11.66 7.38 31.00
C GLU A 96 10.27 6.86 31.40
N GLU A 97 9.21 7.45 30.83
CA GLU A 97 7.82 7.05 31.09
C GLU A 97 7.28 6.22 29.92
N ALA A 98 6.59 5.11 30.24
CA ALA A 98 6.03 4.22 29.22
C ALA A 98 5.04 4.93 28.27
N LEU A 99 4.32 5.94 28.74
CA LEU A 99 3.38 6.73 27.92
C LEU A 99 4.08 7.54 26.82
N GLU A 100 5.34 7.90 27.03
CA GLU A 100 6.13 8.71 26.10
C GLU A 100 6.91 7.87 25.09
N PHE A 101 6.96 6.53 25.26
CA PHE A 101 7.52 5.66 24.25
C PHE A 101 6.86 5.91 22.90
N SER A 102 7.66 5.92 21.84
CA SER A 102 7.20 6.25 20.52
C SER A 102 7.94 5.45 19.45
N VAL A 103 7.61 5.72 18.21
CA VAL A 103 8.22 5.08 17.05
C VAL A 103 8.31 6.08 15.90
N GLU A 104 9.38 6.02 15.14
CA GLU A 104 9.44 6.65 13.82
C GLU A 104 8.59 5.84 12.85
N TYR A 105 7.89 6.52 11.98
CA TYR A 105 7.11 5.88 10.94
C TYR A 105 6.90 6.80 9.74
N ALA A 106 6.65 6.19 8.61
CA ALA A 106 6.16 6.84 7.42
C ALA A 106 4.96 6.06 6.87
N GLY A 107 4.00 6.74 6.29
CA GLY A 107 2.84 6.05 5.71
C GLY A 107 2.02 6.95 4.81
N VAL A 108 1.34 6.29 3.87
CA VAL A 108 0.39 6.90 2.95
C VAL A 108 -0.91 6.13 3.02
N THR A 109 -2.01 6.86 3.12
CA THR A 109 -3.37 6.31 3.03
C THR A 109 -4.06 6.91 1.82
N ILE A 110 -4.62 6.04 0.98
CA ILE A 110 -5.30 6.38 -0.26
C ILE A 110 -6.77 5.99 -0.13
N PHE A 111 -7.64 6.90 -0.53
CA PHE A 111 -9.07 6.66 -0.72
C PHE A 111 -9.38 6.74 -2.20
N GLY A 112 -9.98 5.70 -2.75
CA GLY A 112 -10.20 5.62 -4.18
C GLY A 112 -11.32 4.66 -4.56
N THR A 113 -11.50 4.52 -5.87
CA THR A 113 -12.45 3.59 -6.48
C THR A 113 -11.70 2.50 -7.21
N MET A 114 -11.98 1.25 -6.88
CA MET A 114 -11.33 0.08 -7.46
C MET A 114 -12.20 -0.56 -8.55
N THR A 115 -11.59 -0.84 -9.68
CA THR A 115 -12.24 -1.50 -10.82
C THR A 115 -11.39 -2.64 -11.33
N VAL A 116 -12.04 -3.62 -11.97
CA VAL A 116 -11.36 -4.66 -12.75
C VAL A 116 -10.91 -4.07 -14.08
N VAL A 117 -9.69 -4.38 -14.49
CA VAL A 117 -9.20 -4.08 -15.84
C VAL A 117 -9.67 -5.20 -16.76
N GLU A 118 -10.66 -4.92 -17.60
CA GLU A 118 -11.29 -5.91 -18.48
C GLU A 118 -10.56 -6.06 -19.83
N ASP A 119 -9.86 -5.02 -20.30
CA ASP A 119 -9.06 -5.09 -21.51
C ASP A 119 -7.81 -5.94 -21.31
N GLY A 120 -7.65 -6.98 -22.12
CA GLY A 120 -6.55 -7.94 -21.97
C GLY A 120 -5.19 -7.34 -22.28
N GLU A 121 -5.09 -6.44 -23.28
CA GLU A 121 -3.82 -5.79 -23.62
C GLU A 121 -3.40 -4.83 -22.49
N GLU A 122 -4.33 -4.05 -21.96
CA GLU A 122 -4.08 -3.20 -20.82
C GLU A 122 -3.68 -4.03 -19.60
N ALA A 123 -4.37 -5.13 -19.31
CA ALA A 123 -4.05 -6.00 -18.18
C ALA A 123 -2.62 -6.56 -18.26
N LYS A 124 -2.18 -6.99 -19.44
CA LYS A 124 -0.80 -7.47 -19.66
C LYS A 124 0.23 -6.36 -19.44
N GLN A 125 -0.03 -5.15 -19.93
CA GLN A 125 0.85 -4.00 -19.71
C GLN A 125 0.97 -3.65 -18.22
N LEU A 126 -0.13 -3.68 -17.48
CA LEU A 126 -0.14 -3.39 -16.05
C LEU A 126 0.53 -4.50 -15.23
N LEU A 127 0.41 -5.76 -15.62
CA LEU A 127 1.17 -6.86 -15.03
C LEU A 127 2.67 -6.71 -15.29
N GLN A 128 3.05 -6.20 -16.47
CA GLN A 128 4.46 -5.92 -16.78
C GLN A 128 5.01 -4.82 -15.87
N LEU A 129 4.25 -3.74 -15.59
CA LEU A 129 4.68 -2.70 -14.63
C LEU A 129 4.95 -3.27 -13.23
N ILE A 130 4.17 -4.28 -12.80
CA ILE A 130 4.44 -4.97 -11.54
C ILE A 130 5.77 -5.72 -11.62
N MET A 131 6.03 -6.45 -12.70
CA MET A 131 7.30 -7.14 -12.90
C MET A 131 8.48 -6.18 -12.92
N ASP A 132 8.37 -5.06 -13.63
CA ASP A 132 9.42 -4.04 -13.72
C ASP A 132 9.77 -3.45 -12.34
N LYS A 133 8.77 -3.27 -11.47
CA LYS A 133 9.01 -2.80 -10.08
C LYS A 133 9.74 -3.84 -9.23
N TYR A 134 9.31 -5.11 -9.27
CA TYR A 134 9.81 -6.12 -8.33
C TYR A 134 10.98 -6.95 -8.87
N ALA A 135 11.19 -6.94 -10.17
CA ALA A 135 12.27 -7.64 -10.83
C ALA A 135 13.03 -6.72 -11.81
N PRO A 136 13.51 -5.53 -11.38
CA PRO A 136 14.12 -4.53 -12.28
C PRO A 136 15.45 -5.01 -12.90
N HIS A 137 16.00 -6.11 -12.43
CA HIS A 137 17.22 -6.72 -12.92
C HIS A 137 16.96 -7.78 -14.00
N LEU A 138 15.71 -8.06 -14.33
CA LEU A 138 15.29 -9.04 -15.35
C LEU A 138 14.64 -8.33 -16.53
N THR A 139 14.94 -8.81 -17.74
CA THR A 139 14.43 -8.28 -19.01
C THR A 139 13.35 -9.19 -19.58
N ALA A 140 12.15 -8.65 -19.78
CA ALA A 140 11.06 -9.38 -20.43
C ALA A 140 11.46 -9.79 -21.88
N GLY A 141 11.23 -11.05 -22.23
CA GLY A 141 11.59 -11.62 -23.53
C GLY A 141 13.01 -12.20 -23.60
N GLU A 142 13.89 -11.91 -22.62
CA GLU A 142 15.22 -12.48 -22.50
C GLU A 142 15.32 -13.42 -21.29
N ASP A 143 15.04 -12.88 -20.08
CA ASP A 143 15.16 -13.62 -18.82
C ASP A 143 13.87 -14.35 -18.45
N TYR A 144 12.72 -13.83 -18.88
CA TYR A 144 11.42 -14.45 -18.66
C TYR A 144 10.43 -14.11 -19.77
N ARG A 145 9.42 -14.94 -19.95
CA ARG A 145 8.32 -14.68 -20.90
C ARG A 145 7.40 -13.59 -20.32
N PRO A 146 7.14 -12.47 -21.05
CA PRO A 146 6.20 -11.45 -20.60
C PRO A 146 4.78 -12.02 -20.41
N PRO A 147 3.87 -11.30 -19.73
CA PRO A 147 2.48 -11.72 -19.54
C PRO A 147 1.78 -12.01 -20.87
N VAL A 148 1.02 -13.10 -20.93
CA VAL A 148 0.29 -13.57 -22.11
C VAL A 148 -1.18 -13.82 -21.83
N ASP A 149 -1.99 -13.92 -22.88
CA ASP A 149 -3.45 -14.10 -22.79
C ASP A 149 -3.86 -15.36 -22.00
N GLU A 150 -3.08 -16.43 -22.07
CA GLU A 150 -3.36 -17.69 -21.37
C GLU A 150 -3.29 -17.58 -19.85
N GLU A 151 -2.71 -16.51 -19.31
CA GLU A 151 -2.60 -16.23 -17.88
C GLU A 151 -3.78 -15.42 -17.34
N LEU A 152 -4.42 -14.61 -18.19
CA LEU A 152 -5.54 -13.74 -17.80
C LEU A 152 -6.76 -14.50 -17.25
N PRO A 153 -7.11 -15.72 -17.71
CA PRO A 153 -8.20 -16.48 -17.10
C PRO A 153 -7.98 -16.86 -15.64
N ARG A 154 -6.76 -16.78 -15.14
CA ARG A 154 -6.37 -17.14 -13.76
C ARG A 154 -6.10 -15.92 -12.87
N THR A 155 -5.95 -14.74 -13.47
CA THR A 155 -5.53 -13.51 -12.80
C THR A 155 -6.58 -12.42 -13.01
N THR A 156 -6.84 -11.62 -11.99
CA THR A 156 -7.59 -10.37 -12.10
C THR A 156 -6.64 -9.21 -11.79
N VAL A 157 -6.52 -8.31 -12.74
CA VAL A 157 -5.81 -7.03 -12.56
C VAL A 157 -6.82 -5.97 -12.12
N PHE A 158 -6.44 -5.18 -11.15
CA PHE A 158 -7.27 -4.10 -10.62
C PHE A 158 -6.55 -2.77 -10.73
N ARG A 159 -7.35 -1.76 -10.99
CA ARG A 159 -6.95 -0.35 -10.90
C ARG A 159 -7.71 0.31 -9.74
N ILE A 160 -6.98 0.94 -8.83
CA ILE A 160 -7.56 1.83 -7.82
C ILE A 160 -7.31 3.26 -8.29
N GLN A 161 -8.31 3.90 -8.84
CA GLN A 161 -8.24 5.31 -9.17
C GLN A 161 -8.16 6.11 -7.88
N ILE A 162 -7.09 6.86 -7.70
CA ILE A 162 -6.85 7.67 -6.51
C ILE A 162 -7.77 8.88 -6.56
N GLY A 163 -8.62 9.02 -5.53
CA GLY A 163 -9.45 10.21 -5.34
C GLY A 163 -8.81 11.19 -4.37
N GLU A 164 -8.31 10.67 -3.25
CA GLU A 164 -7.65 11.45 -2.21
C GLU A 164 -6.54 10.62 -1.60
N TRP A 165 -5.47 11.27 -1.16
CA TRP A 165 -4.43 10.63 -0.35
C TRP A 165 -4.01 11.49 0.83
N THR A 166 -3.35 10.87 1.81
CA THR A 166 -2.70 11.55 2.92
C THR A 166 -1.34 10.91 3.17
N GLY A 167 -0.32 11.75 3.33
CA GLY A 167 0.99 11.35 3.82
C GLY A 167 1.13 11.66 5.31
N LYS A 168 1.82 10.79 6.05
CA LYS A 168 2.10 11.01 7.46
C LYS A 168 3.47 10.44 7.82
N LYS A 169 4.27 11.23 8.54
CA LYS A 169 5.55 10.73 9.03
C LYS A 169 5.91 11.28 10.40
N LYS A 170 6.73 10.53 11.12
CA LYS A 170 7.45 10.95 12.31
C LYS A 170 8.90 10.51 12.17
N GLU A 171 9.78 11.47 12.23
CA GLU A 171 11.23 11.28 12.31
C GLU A 171 11.77 12.06 13.51
N VAL A 172 12.88 11.61 14.05
CA VAL A 172 13.68 12.32 15.04
C VAL A 172 15.14 12.39 14.56
N GLU A 173 15.94 13.22 15.23
CA GLU A 173 17.35 13.37 14.93
C GLU A 173 18.09 12.02 14.93
N ALA A 174 19.13 11.89 14.12
CA ALA A 174 19.86 10.63 13.93
C ALA A 174 20.49 10.11 15.26
N ASP A 175 20.86 11.01 16.14
CA ASP A 175 21.49 10.77 17.44
C ASP A 175 20.50 10.70 18.62
N PHE A 176 19.19 10.56 18.34
CA PHE A 176 18.19 10.43 19.41
C PHE A 176 18.56 9.32 20.38
N ALA A 177 18.67 9.68 21.67
CA ALA A 177 19.21 8.82 22.71
C ALA A 177 18.40 7.51 22.85
N GLY A 178 19.09 6.38 22.74
CA GLY A 178 18.51 5.05 22.92
C GLY A 178 17.61 4.56 21.77
N ALA A 179 17.46 5.32 20.67
CA ALA A 179 16.66 4.86 19.53
C ALA A 179 17.25 3.58 18.92
N TYR A 180 16.40 2.61 18.62
CA TYR A 180 16.80 1.33 18.04
C TYR A 180 15.78 0.77 17.06
N ARG A 181 16.23 -0.06 16.11
CA ARG A 181 15.32 -0.79 15.21
C ARG A 181 14.77 -2.03 15.91
N TYR A 182 13.49 -2.30 15.70
CA TYR A 182 12.88 -3.55 16.19
C TYR A 182 13.64 -4.74 15.57
N PRO A 183 14.10 -5.69 16.38
CA PRO A 183 14.85 -6.83 15.88
C PRO A 183 13.98 -7.67 14.93
N GLU A 184 14.62 -8.32 13.96
CA GLU A 184 13.96 -9.26 13.07
C GLU A 184 13.26 -10.33 13.89
N HIS A 185 11.99 -10.60 13.56
CA HIS A 185 11.19 -11.55 14.33
C HIS A 185 11.69 -12.98 14.05
N PRO A 186 12.02 -13.77 15.09
CA PRO A 186 12.61 -15.13 14.92
C PRO A 186 11.76 -16.09 14.08
N ILE A 187 10.44 -15.91 14.04
CA ILE A 187 9.54 -16.75 13.25
C ILE A 187 9.79 -16.65 11.74
N LEU A 188 10.30 -15.50 11.25
CA LEU A 188 10.58 -15.30 9.83
C LEU A 188 11.93 -15.89 9.40
N THR A 189 12.81 -16.20 10.35
CA THR A 189 14.15 -16.74 10.10
C THR A 189 14.23 -18.26 10.25
N SER A 190 13.20 -18.92 10.80
CA SER A 190 13.22 -20.36 11.10
C SER A 190 12.96 -21.29 9.89
N ASN A 191 12.71 -20.76 8.70
CA ASN A 191 12.47 -21.57 7.49
C ASN A 191 13.70 -21.71 6.57
N GLN A 192 14.91 -21.43 7.07
CA GLN A 192 16.16 -21.62 6.34
C GLN A 192 17.05 -22.72 6.96
N ALA A 193 16.45 -23.81 7.46
CA ALA A 193 17.17 -25.00 7.88
C ALA A 193 16.66 -26.23 7.13
#